data_e263b6b412b7c5da6c840a77056e6892
#
_entry.id   e263b6b412b7c5da6c840a77056e6892
#
_cell.length_a   1.000
_cell.length_b   1.000
_cell.length_c   1.000
_cell.angle_alpha   90.00
_cell.angle_beta   90.00
_cell.angle_gamma   90.00
#
_symmetry.space_group_name_H-M   'P 1'
#
loop_
_entity.id
_entity.type
_entity.pdbx_description
1 polymer ?
#
loop_
_entity_poly.entity_id
_entity_poly.type
_entity_poly.pdbx_seq_one_letter_code
_entity_poly.pdbx_strand_id
1 'polypeptide(L)'
;MMNLVLAAQNADELLKGLGAVGAGIGYGAAAIGPGIGIGIVVGNAITAMARQPEAAGMVRTTMFLGIAFTEALALIGFVVFILLKFT
;
A
#
# COMPACT_ATOMS: atom_id res chain seq x y z
N MET A 1 -15.59 -42.01 -0.78
CA MET A 1 -14.72 -41.29 -1.74
C MET A 1 -15.24 -39.91 -2.11
N MET A 2 -16.53 -39.81 -2.45
CA MET A 2 -17.14 -38.52 -2.79
C MET A 2 -16.99 -37.49 -1.65
N ASN A 3 -17.17 -37.90 -0.39
CA ASN A 3 -17.01 -37.01 0.76
C ASN A 3 -15.60 -36.47 0.90
N LEU A 4 -14.58 -37.29 0.57
CA LEU A 4 -13.18 -36.84 0.60
C LEU A 4 -12.91 -35.83 -0.52
N VAL A 5 -13.48 -36.03 -1.72
CA VAL A 5 -13.35 -35.10 -2.82
C VAL A 5 -13.98 -33.76 -2.46
N LEU A 6 -15.19 -33.76 -1.90
CA LEU A 6 -15.87 -32.55 -1.49
C LEU A 6 -15.10 -31.84 -0.38
N ALA A 7 -14.56 -32.58 0.59
CA ALA A 7 -13.76 -31.98 1.66
C ALA A 7 -12.50 -31.33 1.12
N ALA A 8 -11.83 -31.95 0.15
CA ALA A 8 -10.64 -31.37 -0.48
C ALA A 8 -10.97 -30.10 -1.25
N GLN A 9 -12.09 -30.09 -2.01
CA GLN A 9 -12.54 -28.91 -2.74
C GLN A 9 -12.91 -27.78 -1.79
N ASN A 10 -13.60 -28.06 -0.68
CA ASN A 10 -13.98 -27.05 0.30
C ASN A 10 -12.75 -26.48 1.00
N ALA A 11 -11.75 -27.31 1.29
CA ALA A 11 -10.51 -26.84 1.89
C ALA A 11 -9.75 -25.90 0.94
N ASP A 12 -9.71 -26.25 -0.37
CA ASP A 12 -9.06 -25.42 -1.36
C ASP A 12 -9.76 -24.06 -1.50
N GLU A 13 -11.09 -24.06 -1.55
CA GLU A 13 -11.87 -22.82 -1.60
C GLU A 13 -11.64 -21.96 -0.35
N LEU A 14 -11.58 -22.59 0.82
CA LEU A 14 -11.31 -21.86 2.06
C LEU A 14 -9.92 -21.23 2.05
N LEU A 15 -8.91 -21.95 1.59
CA LEU A 15 -7.55 -21.42 1.50
C LEU A 15 -7.48 -20.25 0.54
N LYS A 16 -8.17 -20.31 -0.59
CA LYS A 16 -8.26 -19.19 -1.54
C LYS A 16 -8.95 -17.98 -0.92
N GLY A 17 -10.01 -18.20 -0.16
CA GLY A 17 -10.73 -17.15 0.53
C GLY A 17 -9.85 -16.46 1.57
N LEU A 18 -9.12 -17.24 2.37
CA LEU A 18 -8.20 -16.70 3.36
C LEU A 18 -7.06 -15.92 2.69
N GLY A 19 -6.56 -16.41 1.56
CA GLY A 19 -5.55 -15.70 0.79
C GLY A 19 -6.07 -14.35 0.30
N ALA A 20 -7.31 -14.28 -0.16
CA ALA A 20 -7.93 -13.03 -0.61
C ALA A 20 -8.09 -12.03 0.54
N VAL A 21 -8.52 -12.51 1.71
CA VAL A 21 -8.64 -11.66 2.90
C VAL A 21 -7.27 -11.13 3.32
N GLY A 22 -6.27 -12.02 3.37
CA GLY A 22 -4.91 -11.64 3.70
C GLY A 22 -4.32 -10.63 2.73
N ALA A 23 -4.58 -10.81 1.42
CA ALA A 23 -4.14 -9.89 0.39
C ALA A 23 -4.77 -8.51 0.58
N GLY A 24 -6.08 -8.45 0.87
CA GLY A 24 -6.78 -7.19 1.09
C GLY A 24 -6.26 -6.45 2.32
N ILE A 25 -6.11 -7.16 3.44
CA ILE A 25 -5.59 -6.58 4.68
C ILE A 25 -4.14 -6.12 4.47
N GLY A 26 -3.32 -6.95 3.82
CA GLY A 26 -1.92 -6.63 3.57
C GLY A 26 -1.76 -5.37 2.71
N TYR A 27 -2.51 -5.27 1.62
CA TYR A 27 -2.46 -4.09 0.76
C TYR A 27 -3.02 -2.87 1.49
N GLY A 28 -4.15 -3.03 2.19
CA GLY A 28 -4.73 -1.94 2.96
C GLY A 28 -3.75 -1.38 3.99
N ALA A 29 -3.08 -2.27 4.73
CA ALA A 29 -2.07 -1.86 5.69
C ALA A 29 -0.88 -1.19 5.01
N ALA A 30 -0.44 -1.72 3.86
CA ALA A 30 0.66 -1.13 3.10
C ALA A 30 0.33 0.26 2.55
N ALA A 31 -0.94 0.57 2.35
CA ALA A 31 -1.38 1.88 1.88
C ALA A 31 -1.49 2.92 3.01
N ILE A 32 -1.74 2.49 4.24
CA ILE A 32 -1.89 3.39 5.38
C ILE A 32 -0.61 4.19 5.63
N GLY A 33 0.55 3.52 5.67
CA GLY A 33 1.83 4.17 5.90
C GLY A 33 2.12 5.27 4.88
N PRO A 34 2.13 4.96 3.58
CA PRO A 34 2.31 5.97 2.55
C PRO A 34 1.26 7.07 2.58
N GLY A 35 0.00 6.75 2.84
CA GLY A 35 -1.07 7.76 2.94
C GLY A 35 -0.78 8.78 4.04
N ILE A 36 -0.43 8.31 5.22
CA ILE A 36 -0.08 9.18 6.34
C ILE A 36 1.21 9.94 6.05
N GLY A 37 2.23 9.24 5.54
CA GLY A 37 3.53 9.84 5.24
C GLY A 37 3.43 10.95 4.21
N ILE A 38 2.71 10.72 3.12
CA ILE A 38 2.50 11.74 2.07
C ILE A 38 1.72 12.92 2.65
N GLY A 39 0.70 12.67 3.48
CA GLY A 39 -0.05 13.73 4.13
C GLY A 39 0.86 14.64 4.97
N ILE A 40 1.75 14.06 5.75
CA ILE A 40 2.70 14.80 6.57
C ILE A 40 3.68 15.60 5.69
N VAL A 41 4.24 14.97 4.66
CA VAL A 41 5.19 15.62 3.75
C VAL A 41 4.53 16.80 3.07
N VAL A 42 3.34 16.61 2.48
CA VAL A 42 2.64 17.66 1.76
C VAL A 42 2.22 18.79 2.71
N GLY A 43 1.68 18.45 3.88
CA GLY A 43 1.27 19.45 4.87
C GLY A 43 2.44 20.32 5.33
N ASN A 44 3.58 19.70 5.64
CA ASN A 44 4.77 20.42 6.06
C ASN A 44 5.36 21.26 4.91
N ALA A 45 5.32 20.73 3.69
CA ALA A 45 5.81 21.45 2.51
C ALA A 45 4.99 22.71 2.24
N ILE A 46 3.66 22.61 2.33
CA ILE A 46 2.79 23.76 2.14
C ILE A 46 3.10 24.85 3.18
N THR A 47 3.27 24.46 4.44
CA THR A 47 3.60 25.40 5.50
C THR A 47 4.96 26.05 5.26
N ALA A 48 5.97 25.26 4.85
CA ALA A 48 7.30 25.78 4.59
C ALA A 48 7.30 26.77 3.41
N MET A 49 6.59 26.43 2.34
CA MET A 49 6.48 27.33 1.16
C MET A 49 5.76 28.62 1.51
N ALA A 50 4.76 28.56 2.38
CA ALA A 50 4.04 29.77 2.80
C ALA A 50 4.92 30.67 3.66
N ARG A 51 5.79 30.08 4.48
CA ARG A 51 6.69 30.85 5.35
C ARG A 51 7.94 31.37 4.64
N GLN A 52 8.42 30.63 3.65
CA GLN A 52 9.63 30.95 2.92
C GLN A 52 9.38 30.79 1.42
N PRO A 53 8.66 31.71 0.80
CA PRO A 53 8.32 31.60 -0.64
C PRO A 53 9.56 31.49 -1.53
N GLU A 54 10.68 32.09 -1.12
CA GLU A 54 11.95 32.03 -1.87
C GLU A 54 12.53 30.63 -1.93
N ALA A 55 12.14 29.74 -1.00
CA ALA A 55 12.59 28.36 -0.98
C ALA A 55 11.60 27.40 -1.63
N ALA A 56 10.49 27.91 -2.20
CA ALA A 56 9.39 27.08 -2.71
C ALA A 56 9.85 26.05 -3.74
N GLY A 57 10.78 26.42 -4.63
CA GLY A 57 11.29 25.50 -5.65
C GLY A 57 12.00 24.29 -5.04
N MET A 58 12.87 24.52 -4.08
CA MET A 58 13.59 23.45 -3.39
C MET A 58 12.64 22.58 -2.58
N VAL A 59 11.72 23.20 -1.85
CA VAL A 59 10.74 22.47 -1.03
C VAL A 59 9.86 21.59 -1.91
N ARG A 60 9.41 22.11 -3.05
CA ARG A 60 8.57 21.36 -3.97
C ARG A 60 9.29 20.13 -4.52
N THR A 61 10.54 20.29 -4.92
CA THR A 61 11.35 19.19 -5.45
C THR A 61 11.55 18.12 -4.38
N THR A 62 11.92 18.53 -3.17
CA THR A 62 12.10 17.59 -2.05
C THR A 62 10.80 16.90 -1.70
N MET A 63 9.68 17.62 -1.74
CA MET A 63 8.35 17.06 -1.50
C MET A 63 8.03 15.95 -2.51
N PHE A 64 8.25 16.18 -3.81
CA PHE A 64 7.97 15.18 -4.82
C PHE A 64 8.86 13.94 -4.67
N LEU A 65 10.13 14.13 -4.28
CA LEU A 65 11.01 13.00 -3.99
C LEU A 65 10.49 12.20 -2.80
N GLY A 66 10.06 12.86 -1.74
CA GLY A 66 9.48 12.19 -0.57
C GLY A 66 8.22 11.42 -0.92
N ILE A 67 7.35 12.00 -1.74
CA ILE A 67 6.13 11.34 -2.21
C ILE A 67 6.50 10.09 -3.03
N ALA A 68 7.45 10.21 -3.94
CA ALA A 68 7.86 9.10 -4.81
C ALA A 68 8.38 7.91 -4.00
N PHE A 69 9.27 8.16 -3.04
CA PHE A 69 9.80 7.09 -2.20
C PHE A 69 8.72 6.46 -1.32
N THR A 70 7.83 7.29 -0.78
CA THR A 70 6.75 6.80 0.08
C THR A 70 5.76 5.97 -0.74
N GLU A 71 5.43 6.41 -1.95
CA GLU A 71 4.52 5.68 -2.83
C GLU A 71 5.11 4.35 -3.29
N ALA A 72 6.44 4.24 -3.39
CA ALA A 72 7.09 2.98 -3.72
C ALA A 72 6.77 1.88 -2.71
N LEU A 73 6.56 2.22 -1.44
CA LEU A 73 6.14 1.24 -0.44
C LEU A 73 4.75 0.67 -0.74
N ALA A 74 3.84 1.49 -1.23
CA ALA A 74 2.52 1.04 -1.63
C ALA A 74 2.59 0.11 -2.86
N LEU A 75 3.52 0.37 -3.78
CA LEU A 75 3.75 -0.51 -4.92
C LEU A 75 4.27 -1.87 -4.47
N ILE A 76 5.14 -1.92 -3.48
CA ILE A 76 5.61 -3.19 -2.91
C ILE A 76 4.43 -3.94 -2.30
N GLY A 77 3.55 -3.24 -1.57
CA GLY A 77 2.33 -3.82 -1.02
C GLY A 77 1.42 -4.37 -2.10
N PHE A 78 1.32 -3.69 -3.24
CA PHE A 78 0.55 -4.18 -4.38
C PHE A 78 1.12 -5.47 -4.94
N VAL A 79 2.45 -5.59 -5.02
CA VAL A 79 3.10 -6.83 -5.44
C VAL A 79 2.77 -7.97 -4.48
N VAL A 80 2.80 -7.71 -3.18
CA VAL A 80 2.41 -8.69 -2.17
C VAL A 80 0.95 -9.10 -2.36
N PHE A 81 0.05 -8.14 -2.63
CA PHE A 81 -1.35 -8.42 -2.92
C PHE A 81 -1.49 -9.39 -4.09
N ILE A 82 -0.77 -9.14 -5.20
CA ILE A 82 -0.81 -10.00 -6.38
C ILE A 82 -0.33 -11.40 -6.04
N LEU A 83 0.77 -11.52 -5.31
CA LEU A 83 1.31 -12.83 -4.93
C LEU A 83 0.33 -13.62 -4.06
N LEU A 84 -0.29 -12.98 -3.09
CA LEU A 84 -1.23 -13.64 -2.18
C LEU A 84 -2.54 -14.00 -2.87
N LYS A 85 -2.99 -13.17 -3.81
CA LYS A 85 -4.28 -13.36 -4.47
C LYS A 85 -4.22 -14.42 -5.56
N PHE A 86 -3.10 -14.54 -6.27
CA PHE A 86 -3.02 -15.37 -7.48
C PHE A 86 -2.09 -16.59 -7.34
N THR A 87 -1.49 -16.82 -6.19
CA THR A 87 -0.73 -18.03 -5.91
C THR A 87 -1.36 -18.82 -4.78
#